data_7d0e1dd5c8e8315a18a1dd92a2c70f67
#
_entry.id   7d0e1dd5c8e8315a18a1dd92a2c70f67
#
_cell.length_a   1.000
_cell.length_b   1.000
_cell.length_c   1.000
_cell.angle_alpha   90.00
_cell.angle_beta   90.00
_cell.angle_gamma   90.00
#
_symmetry.space_group_name_H-M   'P 1'
#
loop_
_entity.id
_entity.type
_entity.pdbx_description
1 polymer ?
#
loop_
_entity_poly.entity_id
_entity_poly.type
_entity_poly.pdbx_seq_one_letter_code
_entity_poly.pdbx_strand_id
1 'polypeptide(L)'
;MDLNVALSSNFGSMHKYGFEDFVKNHENYRQWMVDLLRDEYVILITARNIKWAIPTLKRIADKTDWQPNVALFNDTEFDGKDAPKIKEHQMLNRVFSTYGDDPNIYHAIESNSGTRAMYKRLGIPSVHDCARYGRWKKLPF
;
A
#
# COMPACT_ATOMS: atom_id res chain seq x y z
N MET A 1 -2.09 3.87 1.69
CA MET A 1 -0.89 3.11 2.14
C MET A 1 -0.45 2.14 1.06
N ASP A 2 0.84 2.05 0.80
CA ASP A 2 1.43 1.04 -0.10
C ASP A 2 1.52 -0.34 0.56
N LEU A 3 1.38 -1.40 -0.25
CA LEU A 3 1.50 -2.78 0.20
C LEU A 3 2.94 -3.29 0.08
N ASN A 4 3.46 -3.32 -1.15
CA ASN A 4 4.76 -3.91 -1.43
C ASN A 4 5.86 -3.05 -0.78
N VAL A 5 6.75 -3.66 -0.06
CA VAL A 5 7.84 -2.99 0.67
C VAL A 5 7.39 -2.13 1.85
N ALA A 6 6.25 -1.40 1.78
CA ALA A 6 5.75 -0.63 2.92
C ALA A 6 5.13 -1.55 3.99
N LEU A 7 3.94 -2.08 3.76
CA LEU A 7 3.30 -3.01 4.71
C LEU A 7 3.98 -4.38 4.71
N SER A 8 4.27 -4.94 3.53
CA SER A 8 4.98 -6.21 3.40
C SER A 8 6.43 -6.08 3.87
N SER A 9 6.82 -6.89 4.82
CA SER A 9 8.15 -6.81 5.44
C SER A 9 9.22 -7.59 4.68
N ASN A 10 8.82 -8.54 3.85
CA ASN A 10 9.73 -9.47 3.15
C ASN A 10 9.46 -9.58 1.64
N PHE A 11 8.89 -8.56 1.03
CA PHE A 11 8.55 -8.58 -0.40
C PHE A 11 9.75 -8.92 -1.30
N GLY A 12 10.95 -8.53 -0.92
CA GLY A 12 12.18 -8.87 -1.64
C GLY A 12 12.46 -10.37 -1.73
N SER A 13 11.80 -11.20 -0.91
CA SER A 13 11.93 -12.67 -0.96
C SER A 13 11.00 -13.34 -1.98
N MET A 14 10.12 -12.59 -2.62
CA MET A 14 9.08 -13.11 -3.53
C MET A 14 9.66 -14.01 -4.63
N HIS A 15 10.80 -13.63 -5.20
CA HIS A 15 11.43 -14.38 -6.29
C HIS A 15 11.95 -15.77 -5.87
N LYS A 16 12.12 -16.04 -4.56
CA LYS A 16 12.55 -17.36 -4.07
C LYS A 16 11.44 -18.41 -4.18
N TYR A 17 10.19 -17.98 -4.10
CA TYR A 17 9.03 -18.86 -3.99
C TYR A 17 8.12 -18.83 -5.22
N GLY A 18 8.27 -17.82 -6.08
CA GLY A 18 7.24 -17.46 -7.04
C GLY A 18 6.11 -16.67 -6.37
N PHE A 19 5.41 -15.87 -7.17
CA PHE A 19 4.47 -14.86 -6.63
C PHE A 19 3.29 -15.50 -5.89
N GLU A 20 2.69 -16.55 -6.46
CA GLU A 20 1.53 -17.22 -5.86
C GLU A 20 1.85 -17.84 -4.51
N ASP A 21 2.91 -18.62 -4.45
CA ASP A 21 3.33 -19.28 -3.21
C ASP A 21 3.77 -18.26 -2.17
N PHE A 22 4.49 -17.22 -2.59
CA PHE A 22 4.89 -16.14 -1.70
C PHE A 22 3.68 -15.48 -1.03
N VAL A 23 2.69 -15.04 -1.81
CA VAL A 23 1.49 -14.37 -1.30
C VAL A 23 0.70 -15.26 -0.34
N LYS A 24 0.51 -16.53 -0.72
CA LYS A 24 -0.30 -17.46 0.08
C LYS A 24 0.39 -17.94 1.35
N ASN A 25 1.70 -18.16 1.31
CA ASN A 25 2.39 -18.94 2.33
C ASN A 25 3.58 -18.25 2.99
N HIS A 26 4.18 -17.24 2.37
CA HIS A 26 5.47 -16.71 2.82
C HIS A 26 5.48 -15.21 3.13
N GLU A 27 4.54 -14.43 2.59
CA GLU A 27 4.49 -13.00 2.83
C GLU A 27 4.20 -12.68 4.30
N ASN A 28 5.00 -11.78 4.87
CA ASN A 28 4.84 -11.28 6.22
C ASN A 28 4.64 -9.76 6.20
N TYR A 29 4.07 -9.23 7.27
CA TYR A 29 3.71 -7.82 7.37
C TYR A 29 4.32 -7.18 8.62
N ARG A 30 4.52 -5.84 8.55
CA ARG A 30 5.04 -5.07 9.68
C ARG A 30 3.94 -4.86 10.71
N GLN A 31 3.97 -5.64 11.78
CA GLN A 31 2.97 -5.57 12.85
C GLN A 31 2.91 -4.16 13.48
N TRP A 32 4.06 -3.53 13.69
CA TRP A 32 4.10 -2.18 14.24
C TRP A 32 3.35 -1.14 13.37
N MET A 33 3.35 -1.31 12.04
CA MET A 33 2.61 -0.45 11.12
C MET A 33 1.11 -0.71 11.22
N VAL A 34 0.72 -1.98 11.30
CA VAL A 34 -0.68 -2.36 11.53
C VAL A 34 -1.19 -1.77 12.84
N ASP A 35 -0.41 -1.90 13.91
CA ASP A 35 -0.80 -1.39 15.24
C ASP A 35 -0.95 0.14 15.24
N LEU A 36 -0.04 0.84 14.53
CA LEU A 36 -0.10 2.29 14.36
C LEU A 36 -1.36 2.74 13.60
N LEU A 37 -1.79 1.96 12.60
CA LEU A 37 -2.89 2.30 11.70
C LEU A 37 -4.24 1.72 12.13
N ARG A 38 -4.29 0.97 13.21
CA ARG A 38 -5.48 0.19 13.60
C ARG A 38 -6.74 1.04 13.78
N ASP A 39 -6.58 2.24 14.32
CA ASP A 39 -7.70 3.16 14.56
C ASP A 39 -7.89 4.20 13.44
N GLU A 40 -7.10 4.10 12.37
CA GLU A 40 -7.18 5.01 11.21
C GLU A 40 -8.05 4.41 10.11
N TYR A 41 -8.63 5.27 9.26
CA TYR A 41 -9.29 4.83 8.03
C TYR A 41 -8.22 4.58 6.95
N VAL A 42 -7.97 3.34 6.65
CA VAL A 42 -6.87 2.93 5.77
C VAL A 42 -7.36 2.51 4.40
N ILE A 43 -6.88 3.19 3.37
CA ILE A 43 -7.02 2.79 1.97
C ILE A 43 -5.68 2.18 1.53
N LEU A 44 -5.67 0.89 1.29
CA LEU A 44 -4.53 0.19 0.71
C LEU A 44 -4.56 0.39 -0.81
N ILE A 45 -3.50 0.94 -1.38
CA ILE A 45 -3.37 1.13 -2.84
C ILE A 45 -2.08 0.45 -3.30
N THR A 46 -2.22 -0.52 -4.19
CA THR A 46 -1.08 -1.33 -4.64
C THR A 46 -1.04 -1.49 -6.15
N ALA A 47 0.16 -1.57 -6.71
CA ALA A 47 0.37 -1.96 -8.11
C ALA A 47 0.21 -3.46 -8.34
N ARG A 48 0.02 -4.24 -7.29
CA ARG A 48 -0.23 -5.69 -7.38
C ARG A 48 -1.51 -5.94 -8.16
N ASN A 49 -1.45 -6.87 -9.12
CA ASN A 49 -2.59 -7.21 -9.96
C ASN A 49 -3.79 -7.71 -9.13
N ILE A 50 -4.99 -7.32 -9.54
CA ILE A 50 -6.24 -7.62 -8.83
C ILE A 50 -6.50 -9.13 -8.66
N LYS A 51 -5.96 -9.96 -9.53
CA LYS A 51 -6.07 -11.42 -9.38
C LYS A 51 -5.50 -11.95 -8.06
N TRP A 52 -4.63 -11.16 -7.41
CA TRP A 52 -4.02 -11.50 -6.13
C TRP A 52 -4.72 -10.86 -4.93
N ALA A 53 -5.83 -10.17 -5.14
CA ALA A 53 -6.51 -9.44 -4.07
C ALA A 53 -7.00 -10.36 -2.95
N ILE A 54 -7.75 -11.40 -3.29
CA ILE A 54 -8.32 -12.33 -2.30
C ILE A 54 -7.23 -13.00 -1.47
N PRO A 55 -6.22 -13.67 -2.05
CA PRO A 55 -5.19 -14.32 -1.23
C PRO A 55 -4.35 -13.32 -0.43
N THR A 56 -4.11 -12.11 -0.93
CA THR A 56 -3.38 -11.06 -0.20
C THR A 56 -4.16 -10.61 1.04
N LEU A 57 -5.44 -10.26 0.88
CA LEU A 57 -6.26 -9.78 1.99
C LEU A 57 -6.47 -10.87 3.05
N LYS A 58 -6.66 -12.11 2.61
CA LYS A 58 -6.71 -13.25 3.52
C LYS A 58 -5.42 -13.39 4.33
N ARG A 59 -4.28 -13.28 3.67
CA ARG A 59 -2.97 -13.39 4.33
C ARG A 59 -2.74 -12.27 5.35
N ILE A 60 -3.11 -11.03 5.00
CA ILE A 60 -3.04 -9.90 5.93
C ILE A 60 -3.86 -10.19 7.20
N ALA A 61 -5.12 -10.59 7.03
CA ALA A 61 -6.01 -10.90 8.14
C ALA A 61 -5.47 -12.04 9.01
N ASP A 62 -5.01 -13.12 8.41
CA ASP A 62 -4.48 -14.29 9.11
C ASP A 62 -3.21 -13.96 9.92
N LYS A 63 -2.38 -13.06 9.40
CA LYS A 63 -1.09 -12.72 10.02
C LYS A 63 -1.15 -11.59 11.03
N THR A 64 -2.10 -10.67 10.90
CA THR A 64 -2.10 -9.42 11.66
C THR A 64 -3.39 -9.16 12.45
N ASP A 65 -4.41 -10.00 12.27
CA ASP A 65 -5.74 -9.80 12.83
C ASP A 65 -6.30 -8.39 12.49
N TRP A 66 -6.03 -7.94 11.26
CA TRP A 66 -6.42 -6.62 10.76
C TRP A 66 -6.68 -6.66 9.25
N GLN A 67 -7.51 -5.75 8.78
CA GLN A 67 -7.70 -5.48 7.36
C GLN A 67 -7.79 -3.98 7.11
N PRO A 68 -7.34 -3.48 5.94
CA PRO A 68 -7.63 -2.11 5.54
C PRO A 68 -9.13 -1.91 5.33
N ASN A 69 -9.62 -0.69 5.49
CA ASN A 69 -11.02 -0.34 5.25
C ASN A 69 -11.38 -0.49 3.76
N VAL A 70 -10.44 -0.15 2.88
CA VAL A 70 -10.56 -0.29 1.43
C VAL A 70 -9.23 -0.80 0.89
N ALA A 71 -9.29 -1.66 -0.12
CA ALA A 71 -8.11 -2.14 -0.83
C ALA A 71 -8.30 -2.01 -2.34
N LEU A 72 -7.38 -1.27 -2.98
CA LEU A 72 -7.38 -1.01 -4.41
C LEU A 72 -6.17 -1.69 -5.03
N PHE A 73 -6.42 -2.74 -5.76
CA PHE A 73 -5.43 -3.49 -6.54
C PHE A 73 -5.40 -2.98 -7.98
N ASN A 74 -4.35 -3.33 -8.72
CA ASN A 74 -4.25 -2.97 -10.12
C ASN A 74 -5.26 -3.76 -10.98
N ASP A 75 -6.31 -3.09 -11.38
CA ASP A 75 -7.32 -3.56 -12.34
C ASP A 75 -7.17 -2.87 -13.71
N THR A 76 -6.07 -2.19 -13.93
CA THR A 76 -5.73 -1.49 -15.18
C THR A 76 -4.93 -2.37 -16.12
N GLU A 77 -4.73 -1.90 -17.36
CA GLU A 77 -3.84 -2.53 -18.33
C GLU A 77 -2.36 -2.18 -18.11
N PHE A 78 -2.05 -1.27 -17.17
CA PHE A 78 -0.68 -0.89 -16.87
C PHE A 78 0.09 -2.06 -16.23
N ASP A 79 1.35 -2.20 -16.64
CA ASP A 79 2.28 -3.13 -15.99
C ASP A 79 2.53 -2.70 -14.53
N GLY A 80 2.68 -3.65 -13.64
CA GLY A 80 2.97 -3.38 -12.22
C GLY A 80 4.23 -2.54 -11.98
N LYS A 81 5.14 -2.44 -12.97
CA LYS A 81 6.30 -1.55 -12.94
C LYS A 81 5.91 -0.07 -13.05
N ASP A 82 4.73 0.23 -13.57
CA ASP A 82 4.18 1.58 -13.69
C ASP A 82 3.40 1.99 -12.44
N ALA A 83 3.89 1.65 -11.26
CA ALA A 83 3.21 1.91 -9.99
C ALA A 83 2.69 3.36 -9.83
N PRO A 84 3.44 4.42 -10.20
CA PRO A 84 2.92 5.78 -10.13
C PRO A 84 1.66 5.99 -10.97
N LYS A 85 1.63 5.48 -12.20
CA LYS A 85 0.47 5.60 -13.10
C LYS A 85 -0.74 4.84 -12.58
N ILE A 86 -0.53 3.61 -12.11
CA ILE A 86 -1.58 2.78 -11.53
C ILE A 86 -2.21 3.49 -10.33
N LYS A 87 -1.39 3.96 -9.42
CA LYS A 87 -1.87 4.59 -8.18
C LYS A 87 -2.49 5.96 -8.44
N GLU A 88 -1.98 6.74 -9.40
CA GLU A 88 -2.64 7.97 -9.84
C GLU A 88 -4.03 7.70 -10.40
N HIS A 89 -4.17 6.69 -11.26
CA HIS A 89 -5.47 6.26 -11.78
C HIS A 89 -6.43 5.89 -10.63
N GLN A 90 -5.98 5.13 -9.64
CA GLN A 90 -6.79 4.75 -8.48
C GLN A 90 -7.18 5.98 -7.65
N MET A 91 -6.26 6.91 -7.42
CA MET A 91 -6.55 8.14 -6.69
C MET A 91 -7.61 8.99 -7.40
N LEU A 92 -7.43 9.27 -8.69
CA LEU A 92 -8.32 10.14 -9.45
C LEU A 92 -9.70 9.52 -9.66
N ASN A 93 -9.79 8.23 -9.96
CA ASN A 93 -11.02 7.57 -10.37
C ASN A 93 -11.76 6.84 -9.25
N ARG A 94 -11.10 6.49 -8.15
CA ARG A 94 -11.69 5.72 -7.05
C ARG A 94 -11.69 6.50 -5.74
N VAL A 95 -10.55 7.02 -5.32
CA VAL A 95 -10.44 7.68 -4.02
C VAL A 95 -11.11 9.06 -4.04
N PHE A 96 -10.74 9.93 -4.97
CA PHE A 96 -11.30 11.28 -5.05
C PHE A 96 -12.79 11.27 -5.39
N SER A 97 -13.24 10.36 -6.22
CA SER A 97 -14.66 10.22 -6.55
C SER A 97 -15.52 9.75 -5.38
N THR A 98 -14.94 9.03 -4.43
CA THR A 98 -15.65 8.50 -3.26
C THR A 98 -15.54 9.41 -2.03
N TYR A 99 -14.35 9.96 -1.75
CA TYR A 99 -14.05 10.68 -0.51
C TYR A 99 -13.80 12.18 -0.70
N GLY A 100 -13.70 12.64 -1.94
CA GLY A 100 -13.39 14.03 -2.28
C GLY A 100 -11.91 14.23 -2.66
N ASP A 101 -11.64 15.37 -3.28
CA ASP A 101 -10.34 15.72 -3.84
C ASP A 101 -9.53 16.72 -2.98
N ASP A 102 -10.01 17.02 -1.77
CA ASP A 102 -9.24 17.85 -0.84
C ASP A 102 -8.00 17.10 -0.37
N PRO A 103 -6.79 17.52 -0.76
CA PRO A 103 -5.56 16.80 -0.42
C PRO A 103 -5.27 16.80 1.08
N ASN A 104 -5.85 17.73 1.84
CA ASN A 104 -5.60 17.86 3.28
C ASN A 104 -6.21 16.73 4.12
N ILE A 105 -7.17 15.98 3.56
CA ILE A 105 -7.76 14.84 4.28
C ILE A 105 -6.94 13.54 4.13
N TYR A 106 -5.88 13.57 3.30
CA TYR A 106 -5.08 12.38 3.00
C TYR A 106 -3.65 12.49 3.52
N HIS A 107 -3.14 11.36 3.96
CA HIS A 107 -1.71 11.13 4.21
C HIS A 107 -1.29 9.82 3.57
N ALA A 108 -0.14 9.79 2.91
CA ALA A 108 0.34 8.60 2.23
C ALA A 108 1.58 8.02 2.91
N ILE A 109 1.61 6.68 3.00
CA ILE A 109 2.80 5.91 3.36
C ILE A 109 3.19 5.15 2.09
N GLU A 110 4.37 5.42 1.55
CA GLU A 110 4.75 4.95 0.22
C GLU A 110 6.25 4.72 0.10
N SER A 111 6.63 3.54 -0.33
CA SER A 111 8.04 3.17 -0.51
C SER A 111 8.64 3.66 -1.84
N ASN A 112 7.83 3.76 -2.89
CA ASN A 112 8.28 4.10 -4.24
C ASN A 112 8.42 5.63 -4.39
N SER A 113 9.62 6.09 -4.78
CA SER A 113 9.91 7.53 -4.94
C SER A 113 9.09 8.19 -6.05
N GLY A 114 8.86 7.50 -7.16
CA GLY A 114 8.01 7.99 -8.25
C GLY A 114 6.56 8.17 -7.82
N THR A 115 6.06 7.26 -7.01
CA THR A 115 4.71 7.36 -6.44
C THR A 115 4.62 8.49 -5.41
N ARG A 116 5.64 8.69 -4.57
CA ARG A 116 5.68 9.86 -3.67
C ARG A 116 5.69 11.17 -4.45
N ALA A 117 6.39 11.24 -5.58
CA ALA A 117 6.35 12.42 -6.47
C ALA A 117 4.93 12.65 -7.05
N MET A 118 4.24 11.57 -7.41
CA MET A 118 2.84 11.65 -7.85
C MET A 118 1.94 12.19 -6.73
N TYR A 119 2.02 11.67 -5.51
CA TYR A 119 1.25 12.21 -4.38
C TYR A 119 1.55 13.69 -4.13
N LYS A 120 2.80 14.10 -4.25
CA LYS A 120 3.19 15.51 -4.13
C LYS A 120 2.52 16.40 -5.18
N ARG A 121 2.43 15.93 -6.44
CA ARG A 121 1.70 16.66 -7.50
C ARG A 121 0.21 16.81 -7.17
N LEU A 122 -0.38 15.83 -6.50
CA LEU A 122 -1.77 15.88 -6.05
C LEU A 122 -1.95 16.68 -4.75
N GLY A 123 -0.88 17.22 -4.17
CA GLY A 123 -0.92 17.96 -2.91
C GLY A 123 -1.02 17.09 -1.66
N ILE A 124 -0.84 15.78 -1.77
CA ILE A 124 -0.97 14.82 -0.67
C ILE A 124 0.39 14.64 0.01
N PRO A 125 0.51 14.90 1.32
CA PRO A 125 1.72 14.59 2.07
C PRO A 125 2.00 13.09 2.04
N SER A 126 3.25 12.71 1.77
CA SER A 126 3.66 11.31 1.81
C SER A 126 4.94 11.12 2.61
N VAL A 127 5.03 10.01 3.32
CA VAL A 127 6.24 9.59 4.02
C VAL A 127 6.76 8.29 3.45
N HIS A 128 8.08 8.20 3.37
CA HIS A 128 8.74 6.93 3.09
C HIS A 128 8.69 6.07 4.34
N ASP A 129 8.26 4.80 4.18
CA ASP A 129 8.37 3.85 5.26
C ASP A 129 9.86 3.57 5.52
N CYS A 130 10.39 4.20 6.49
CA CYS A 130 11.77 4.04 6.89
C CYS A 130 11.91 3.13 8.11
N ALA A 131 11.11 2.06 8.20
CA ALA A 131 11.22 1.07 9.26
C ALA A 131 12.67 0.58 9.44
N ARG A 132 13.39 0.43 8.33
CA ARG A 132 14.81 0.07 8.28
C ARG A 132 15.70 1.05 9.06
N TYR A 133 15.28 2.31 9.19
CA TYR A 133 16.04 3.37 9.83
C TYR A 133 15.33 3.96 11.06
N GLY A 134 14.29 3.31 11.55
CA GLY A 134 13.52 3.79 12.70
C GLY A 134 12.76 5.11 12.46
N ARG A 135 12.53 5.49 11.21
CA ARG A 135 11.88 6.77 10.85
C ARG A 135 10.35 6.73 10.87
N TRP A 136 9.76 5.60 11.18
CA TRP A 136 8.31 5.47 11.33
C TRP A 136 7.71 6.46 12.35
N LYS A 137 8.52 6.92 13.31
CA LYS A 137 8.12 7.96 14.29
C LYS A 137 7.81 9.32 13.65
N LYS A 138 8.13 9.50 12.37
CA LYS A 138 7.85 10.72 11.61
C LYS A 138 6.58 10.61 10.76
N LEU A 139 5.79 9.58 10.94
CA LEU A 139 4.48 9.48 10.30
C LEU A 139 3.57 10.61 10.80
N PRO A 140 2.66 11.12 9.94
CA PRO A 140 1.91 12.35 10.23
C PRO A 140 0.78 12.18 11.26
N PHE A 141 0.69 11.04 11.89
CA PHE A 141 -0.34 10.75 12.90
C PHE A 141 0.21 10.03 14.11
#